data_49f607cd070ff5d80d220424146a1e3a
#
_entry.id   49f607cd070ff5d80d220424146a1e3a
#
_cell.length_a   1.000
_cell.length_b   1.000
_cell.length_c   1.000
_cell.angle_alpha   90.00
_cell.angle_beta   90.00
_cell.angle_gamma   90.00
#
_symmetry.space_group_name_H-M   'P 1'
#
loop_
_entity.id
_entity.type
_entity.pdbx_description
1 polymer ?
#
loop_
_entity_poly.entity_id
_entity_poly.type
_entity_poly.pdbx_seq_one_letter_code
_entity_poly.pdbx_strand_id
1 'polypeptide(L)'
;MSYPGAILSRDIPLEVYLPPCYNAAVEDYPSVILLHGKPFSQADWDDLGADELVDEGIRQGIWPPFILVIPVQPEPLFSETDGGPGSYETELMQGLLPYVETTFRTRRSTADRAIAGISRGGVWALEIAFRNPEAFGEVAALSPALALNYARPAYNPLDIARLGAQAIPPRIYLGAGETDWARLKTVDLAEALEAHGEAPVFESVVGGHESVTWQALMPGMFEYLTAAWPASP
;
A
#
# COMPACT_ATOMS: atom_id res chain seq x y z
N MET A 1 -13.49 12.70 4.11
CA MET A 1 -14.24 12.83 2.84
C MET A 1 -14.71 11.48 2.35
N SER A 2 -15.36 11.36 1.15
CA SER A 2 -15.81 10.07 0.61
C SER A 2 -15.74 10.06 -0.91
N TYR A 3 -15.67 8.86 -1.52
CA TYR A 3 -15.75 8.64 -2.95
C TYR A 3 -16.94 7.71 -3.28
N PRO A 4 -17.53 7.82 -4.47
CA PRO A 4 -18.63 6.93 -4.89
C PRO A 4 -18.07 5.53 -5.16
N GLY A 5 -18.59 4.52 -4.44
CA GLY A 5 -18.16 3.14 -4.61
C GLY A 5 -18.56 2.59 -5.99
N ALA A 6 -17.62 1.91 -6.65
CA ALA A 6 -17.85 1.29 -7.95
C ALA A 6 -18.64 -0.03 -7.85
N ILE A 7 -18.40 -0.79 -6.79
CA ILE A 7 -19.05 -2.09 -6.52
C ILE A 7 -20.18 -1.92 -5.51
N LEU A 8 -19.89 -1.22 -4.42
CA LEU A 8 -20.88 -0.91 -3.41
C LEU A 8 -21.60 0.38 -3.81
N SER A 9 -22.88 0.33 -4.07
CA SER A 9 -23.71 1.48 -4.45
C SER A 9 -23.90 2.47 -3.29
N ARG A 10 -22.81 2.91 -2.68
CA ARG A 10 -22.76 3.87 -1.57
C ARG A 10 -21.43 4.63 -1.57
N ASP A 11 -21.41 5.78 -0.92
CA ASP A 11 -20.18 6.52 -0.68
C ASP A 11 -19.29 5.77 0.33
N ILE A 12 -17.99 5.70 0.02
CA ILE A 12 -16.98 5.04 0.84
C ILE A 12 -16.07 6.11 1.44
N PRO A 13 -15.92 6.17 2.76
CA PRO A 13 -15.05 7.15 3.41
C PRO A 13 -13.59 6.97 3.04
N LEU A 14 -12.85 8.09 3.00
CA LEU A 14 -11.39 8.10 2.92
C LEU A 14 -10.85 9.34 3.65
N GLU A 15 -9.60 9.23 4.09
CA GLU A 15 -8.79 10.35 4.54
C GLU A 15 -7.71 10.64 3.51
N VAL A 16 -7.28 11.89 3.42
CA VAL A 16 -6.25 12.32 2.46
C VAL A 16 -5.35 13.33 3.15
N TYR A 17 -4.07 13.01 3.25
CA TYR A 17 -3.04 13.98 3.60
C TYR A 17 -2.55 14.67 2.33
N LEU A 18 -2.48 16.00 2.36
CA LEU A 18 -1.93 16.83 1.29
C LEU A 18 -0.64 17.50 1.78
N PRO A 19 0.44 17.48 1.00
CA PRO A 19 1.72 18.03 1.44
C PRO A 19 1.63 19.54 1.71
N PRO A 20 2.49 20.12 2.59
CA PRO A 20 2.40 21.51 3.03
C PRO A 20 2.36 22.54 1.89
N CYS A 21 3.01 22.24 0.74
CA CYS A 21 3.05 23.11 -0.43
C CYS A 21 1.84 22.97 -1.37
N TYR A 22 0.91 22.03 -1.12
CA TYR A 22 -0.16 21.68 -2.06
C TYR A 22 -1.00 22.88 -2.50
N ASN A 23 -1.43 23.77 -1.60
CA ASN A 23 -2.26 24.92 -1.95
C ASN A 23 -1.49 26.07 -2.61
N ALA A 24 -0.18 26.14 -2.42
CA ALA A 24 0.67 27.21 -2.94
C ALA A 24 1.26 26.89 -4.33
N ALA A 25 1.40 25.60 -4.66
CA ALA A 25 1.98 25.11 -5.91
C ALA A 25 0.86 24.71 -6.89
N VAL A 26 1.22 24.57 -8.17
CA VAL A 26 0.33 24.12 -9.26
C VAL A 26 0.74 22.73 -9.77
N GLU A 27 1.74 22.13 -9.15
CA GLU A 27 2.35 20.86 -9.54
C GLU A 27 1.46 19.67 -9.20
N ASP A 28 1.64 18.58 -9.95
CA ASP A 28 1.09 17.28 -9.60
C ASP A 28 2.09 16.49 -8.76
N TYR A 29 1.58 15.70 -7.82
CA TYR A 29 2.35 15.00 -6.80
C TYR A 29 2.30 13.48 -6.99
N PRO A 30 3.35 12.74 -6.68
CA PRO A 30 3.24 11.30 -6.46
C PRO A 30 2.21 10.98 -5.38
N SER A 31 1.73 9.74 -5.35
CA SER A 31 0.73 9.33 -4.36
C SER A 31 0.99 7.94 -3.81
N VAL A 32 0.67 7.75 -2.53
CA VAL A 32 0.66 6.46 -1.84
C VAL A 32 -0.75 6.17 -1.36
N ILE A 33 -1.29 5.01 -1.74
CA ILE A 33 -2.53 4.47 -1.18
C ILE A 33 -2.16 3.60 0.01
N LEU A 34 -2.71 3.91 1.20
CA LEU A 34 -2.43 3.21 2.46
C LEU A 34 -3.65 2.38 2.89
N LEU A 35 -3.50 1.07 2.93
CA LEU A 35 -4.55 0.12 3.29
C LEU A 35 -4.42 -0.33 4.75
N HIS A 36 -5.47 -0.14 5.54
CA HIS A 36 -5.50 -0.50 6.96
C HIS A 36 -5.59 -2.00 7.21
N GLY A 37 -5.25 -2.45 8.42
CA GLY A 37 -5.42 -3.81 8.88
C GLY A 37 -6.87 -4.13 9.30
N LYS A 38 -7.12 -5.36 9.75
CA LYS A 38 -8.40 -5.78 10.35
C LYS A 38 -8.19 -6.00 11.86
N PRO A 39 -9.06 -5.49 12.75
CA PRO A 39 -10.41 -4.90 12.52
C PRO A 39 -10.44 -3.36 12.38
N PHE A 40 -9.40 -2.74 11.93
CA PHE A 40 -9.17 -1.29 11.91
C PHE A 40 -10.00 -0.55 10.83
N SER A 41 -9.73 0.75 10.67
CA SER A 41 -10.39 1.64 9.70
C SER A 41 -9.36 2.55 9.04
N GLN A 42 -9.80 3.52 8.24
CA GLN A 42 -8.92 4.53 7.65
C GLN A 42 -8.14 5.33 8.72
N ALA A 43 -8.70 5.51 9.93
CA ALA A 43 -8.01 6.21 11.02
C ALA A 43 -6.78 5.46 11.58
N ASP A 44 -6.59 4.19 11.24
CA ASP A 44 -5.47 3.39 11.73
C ASP A 44 -4.10 3.99 11.36
N TRP A 45 -3.95 4.50 10.15
CA TRP A 45 -2.72 5.13 9.71
C TRP A 45 -2.47 6.49 10.37
N ASP A 46 -3.53 7.27 10.63
CA ASP A 46 -3.49 8.52 11.40
C ASP A 46 -3.12 8.21 12.87
N ASP A 47 -3.79 7.23 13.50
CA ASP A 47 -3.47 6.78 14.86
C ASP A 47 -2.02 6.26 15.01
N LEU A 48 -1.42 5.77 13.94
CA LEU A 48 -0.01 5.38 13.89
C LEU A 48 0.95 6.57 13.68
N GLY A 49 0.44 7.76 13.34
CA GLY A 49 1.23 8.97 13.09
C GLY A 49 1.86 9.01 11.70
N ALA A 50 1.24 8.37 10.69
CA ALA A 50 1.80 8.29 9.34
C ALA A 50 1.85 9.65 8.64
N ASP A 51 0.83 10.48 8.80
CA ASP A 51 0.75 11.80 8.21
C ASP A 51 1.68 12.80 8.91
N GLU A 52 1.82 12.76 10.26
CA GLU A 52 2.82 13.56 10.97
C GLU A 52 4.25 13.19 10.57
N LEU A 53 4.53 11.89 10.46
CA LEU A 53 5.85 11.41 10.02
C LEU A 53 6.16 11.91 8.61
N VAL A 54 5.21 11.84 7.71
CA VAL A 54 5.38 12.30 6.32
C VAL A 54 5.49 13.82 6.25
N ASP A 55 4.65 14.57 6.98
CA ASP A 55 4.71 16.03 7.05
C ASP A 55 6.08 16.53 7.52
N GLU A 56 6.59 15.92 8.59
CA GLU A 56 7.91 16.26 9.13
C GLU A 56 9.03 15.90 8.16
N GLY A 57 8.98 14.71 7.54
CA GLY A 57 9.97 14.28 6.55
C GLY A 57 10.02 15.20 5.32
N ILE A 58 8.87 15.67 4.84
CA ILE A 58 8.77 16.63 3.74
C ILE A 58 9.30 17.99 4.18
N ARG A 59 8.94 18.49 5.36
CA ARG A 59 9.43 19.80 5.88
C ARG A 59 10.93 19.83 6.09
N GLN A 60 11.52 18.72 6.48
CA GLN A 60 12.97 18.57 6.65
C GLN A 60 13.71 18.33 5.32
N GLY A 61 13.00 18.12 4.22
CA GLY A 61 13.59 17.81 2.91
C GLY A 61 14.19 16.39 2.83
N ILE A 62 13.76 15.49 3.72
CA ILE A 62 14.15 14.07 3.68
C ILE A 62 13.42 13.37 2.53
N TRP A 63 12.13 13.66 2.37
CA TRP A 63 11.28 13.12 1.30
C TRP A 63 10.75 14.22 0.38
N PRO A 64 10.54 13.94 -0.92
CA PRO A 64 9.81 14.85 -1.80
C PRO A 64 8.35 14.98 -1.34
N PRO A 65 7.63 16.04 -1.71
CA PRO A 65 6.20 16.14 -1.41
C PRO A 65 5.39 15.07 -2.15
N PHE A 66 4.46 14.39 -1.46
CA PHE A 66 3.52 13.42 -2.02
C PHE A 66 2.20 13.40 -1.24
N ILE A 67 1.18 12.78 -1.82
CA ILE A 67 -0.16 12.67 -1.26
C ILE A 67 -0.33 11.28 -0.63
N LEU A 68 -0.90 11.22 0.60
CA LEU A 68 -1.39 9.97 1.17
C LEU A 68 -2.90 9.86 0.93
N VAL A 69 -3.36 8.70 0.49
CA VAL A 69 -4.77 8.36 0.31
C VAL A 69 -5.09 7.15 1.17
N ILE A 70 -5.96 7.32 2.14
CA ILE A 70 -6.24 6.33 3.18
C ILE A 70 -7.73 5.97 3.12
N PRO A 71 -8.13 5.02 2.25
CA PRO A 71 -9.53 4.63 2.12
C PRO A 71 -9.97 3.69 3.23
N VAL A 72 -11.26 3.73 3.57
CA VAL A 72 -11.92 2.59 4.22
C VAL A 72 -11.91 1.40 3.26
N GLN A 73 -11.57 0.23 3.77
CA GLN A 73 -11.77 -1.02 3.05
C GLN A 73 -13.14 -1.58 3.47
N PRO A 74 -14.19 -1.42 2.63
CA PRO A 74 -15.56 -1.66 3.06
C PRO A 74 -15.92 -3.14 3.10
N GLU A 75 -16.64 -3.55 4.14
CA GLU A 75 -17.28 -4.87 4.17
C GLU A 75 -18.47 -4.93 3.19
N PRO A 76 -18.76 -6.09 2.55
CA PRO A 76 -18.05 -7.37 2.73
C PRO A 76 -16.76 -7.53 1.92
N LEU A 77 -16.42 -6.62 1.02
CA LEU A 77 -15.29 -6.73 0.09
C LEU A 77 -13.95 -6.92 0.80
N PHE A 78 -13.78 -6.27 1.95
CA PHE A 78 -12.55 -6.38 2.73
C PHE A 78 -12.30 -7.78 3.32
N SER A 79 -13.38 -8.49 3.69
CA SER A 79 -13.28 -9.84 4.25
C SER A 79 -13.10 -10.92 3.19
N GLU A 80 -13.36 -10.61 1.94
CA GLU A 80 -13.14 -11.53 0.82
C GLU A 80 -11.64 -11.69 0.55
N THR A 81 -11.27 -12.77 -0.12
CA THR A 81 -9.85 -13.10 -0.34
C THR A 81 -9.46 -13.16 -1.79
N ASP A 82 -10.40 -13.29 -2.72
CA ASP A 82 -10.13 -13.27 -4.14
C ASP A 82 -10.33 -11.88 -4.73
N GLY A 83 -9.41 -11.44 -5.55
CA GLY A 83 -9.54 -10.24 -6.38
C GLY A 83 -10.41 -10.46 -7.63
N GLY A 84 -10.31 -9.53 -8.57
CA GLY A 84 -11.04 -9.57 -9.84
C GLY A 84 -12.45 -8.96 -9.74
N PRO A 85 -13.34 -9.29 -10.70
CA PRO A 85 -14.65 -8.65 -10.81
C PRO A 85 -15.49 -8.77 -9.52
N GLY A 86 -15.97 -7.63 -9.01
CA GLY A 86 -16.82 -7.58 -7.82
C GLY A 86 -16.07 -7.60 -6.49
N SER A 87 -14.74 -7.61 -6.49
CA SER A 87 -13.88 -7.63 -5.29
C SER A 87 -13.45 -6.23 -4.84
N TYR A 88 -12.70 -6.19 -3.74
CA TYR A 88 -12.05 -4.96 -3.28
C TYR A 88 -11.01 -4.45 -4.29
N GLU A 89 -10.30 -5.33 -5.02
CA GLU A 89 -9.44 -4.93 -6.13
C GLU A 89 -10.21 -4.08 -7.16
N THR A 90 -11.38 -4.56 -7.60
CA THR A 90 -12.22 -3.80 -8.55
C THR A 90 -12.72 -2.50 -7.95
N GLU A 91 -13.11 -2.48 -6.67
CA GLU A 91 -13.53 -1.27 -5.97
C GLU A 91 -12.41 -0.22 -5.96
N LEU A 92 -11.19 -0.62 -5.66
CA LEU A 92 -10.04 0.28 -5.66
C LEU A 92 -9.71 0.78 -7.07
N MET A 93 -9.62 -0.11 -8.04
CA MET A 93 -9.19 0.23 -9.40
C MET A 93 -10.22 1.03 -10.19
N GLN A 94 -11.51 0.81 -9.98
CA GLN A 94 -12.58 1.46 -10.75
C GLN A 94 -13.33 2.56 -9.98
N GLY A 95 -13.25 2.57 -8.65
CA GLY A 95 -13.87 3.58 -7.79
C GLY A 95 -12.84 4.56 -7.24
N LEU A 96 -11.98 4.11 -6.35
CA LEU A 96 -11.04 4.96 -5.62
C LEU A 96 -10.03 5.65 -6.56
N LEU A 97 -9.31 4.88 -7.37
CA LEU A 97 -8.20 5.41 -8.16
C LEU A 97 -8.64 6.50 -9.15
N PRO A 98 -9.71 6.32 -9.96
CA PRO A 98 -10.21 7.40 -10.83
C PRO A 98 -10.72 8.62 -10.05
N TYR A 99 -11.32 8.42 -8.87
CA TYR A 99 -11.76 9.52 -8.02
C TYR A 99 -10.56 10.36 -7.54
N VAL A 100 -9.51 9.71 -7.06
CA VAL A 100 -8.28 10.37 -6.60
C VAL A 100 -7.64 11.18 -7.74
N GLU A 101 -7.50 10.58 -8.93
CA GLU A 101 -6.91 11.21 -10.10
C GLU A 101 -7.70 12.39 -10.67
N THR A 102 -9.01 12.44 -10.42
CA THR A 102 -9.86 13.55 -10.88
C THR A 102 -10.05 14.63 -9.83
N THR A 103 -9.86 14.29 -8.54
CA THR A 103 -10.10 15.21 -7.43
C THR A 103 -8.83 15.91 -6.97
N PHE A 104 -7.69 15.22 -7.02
CA PHE A 104 -6.40 15.72 -6.54
C PHE A 104 -5.39 15.84 -7.68
N ARG A 105 -4.41 16.72 -7.49
CA ARG A 105 -3.29 16.86 -8.41
C ARG A 105 -2.29 15.74 -8.22
N THR A 106 -2.59 14.57 -8.76
CA THR A 106 -1.74 13.40 -8.73
C THR A 106 -1.06 13.16 -10.07
N ARG A 107 0.22 12.78 -10.04
CA ARG A 107 0.91 12.24 -11.20
C ARG A 107 0.31 10.87 -11.52
N ARG A 108 0.03 10.63 -12.81
CA ARG A 108 -0.69 9.42 -13.26
C ARG A 108 0.23 8.33 -13.79
N SER A 109 1.53 8.57 -13.76
CA SER A 109 2.52 7.56 -14.17
C SER A 109 2.55 6.42 -13.16
N THR A 110 2.77 5.21 -13.63
CA THR A 110 2.99 4.02 -12.79
C THR A 110 4.11 4.26 -11.79
N ALA A 111 5.21 4.90 -12.22
CA ALA A 111 6.37 5.18 -11.39
C ALA A 111 6.12 6.21 -10.27
N ASP A 112 5.04 6.98 -10.36
CA ASP A 112 4.67 8.00 -9.36
C ASP A 112 3.53 7.53 -8.43
N ARG A 113 3.16 6.23 -8.50
CA ARG A 113 2.08 5.68 -7.69
C ARG A 113 2.53 4.44 -6.95
N ALA A 114 2.35 4.48 -5.63
CA ALA A 114 2.61 3.38 -4.73
C ALA A 114 1.32 2.93 -4.02
N ILE A 115 1.31 1.67 -3.58
CA ILE A 115 0.30 1.14 -2.68
C ILE A 115 0.99 0.44 -1.52
N ALA A 116 0.52 0.70 -0.31
CA ALA A 116 1.06 0.05 0.88
C ALA A 116 -0.06 -0.42 1.81
N GLY A 117 0.25 -1.36 2.70
CA GLY A 117 -0.74 -1.80 3.66
C GLY A 117 -0.18 -2.58 4.83
N ILE A 118 -0.98 -2.65 5.89
CA ILE A 118 -0.68 -3.37 7.13
C ILE A 118 -1.55 -4.63 7.20
N SER A 119 -0.98 -5.75 7.62
CA SER A 119 -1.70 -6.98 7.96
C SER A 119 -2.62 -7.44 6.81
N ARG A 120 -3.94 -7.42 6.96
CA ARG A 120 -4.90 -7.72 5.88
C ARG A 120 -4.81 -6.70 4.73
N GLY A 121 -4.62 -5.42 5.04
CA GLY A 121 -4.35 -4.39 4.03
C GLY A 121 -3.06 -4.63 3.26
N GLY A 122 -2.03 -5.19 3.92
CA GLY A 122 -0.79 -5.60 3.27
C GLY A 122 -0.98 -6.74 2.25
N VAL A 123 -1.89 -7.69 2.54
CA VAL A 123 -2.27 -8.74 1.58
C VAL A 123 -2.95 -8.12 0.36
N TRP A 124 -3.93 -7.22 0.57
CA TRP A 124 -4.61 -6.54 -0.52
C TRP A 124 -3.68 -5.64 -1.34
N ALA A 125 -2.75 -4.93 -0.68
CA ALA A 125 -1.75 -4.11 -1.39
C ALA A 125 -0.91 -4.96 -2.35
N LEU A 126 -0.38 -6.10 -1.87
CA LEU A 126 0.38 -7.03 -2.69
C LEU A 126 -0.45 -7.64 -3.82
N GLU A 127 -1.66 -8.12 -3.52
CA GLU A 127 -2.54 -8.73 -4.51
C GLU A 127 -2.89 -7.74 -5.63
N ILE A 128 -3.34 -6.55 -5.27
CA ILE A 128 -3.72 -5.50 -6.22
C ILE A 128 -2.52 -5.11 -7.09
N ALA A 129 -1.35 -4.85 -6.47
CA ALA A 129 -0.17 -4.43 -7.21
C ALA A 129 0.35 -5.54 -8.14
N PHE A 130 0.39 -6.79 -7.70
CA PHE A 130 0.87 -7.92 -8.52
C PHE A 130 -0.04 -8.22 -9.70
N ARG A 131 -1.32 -7.93 -9.57
CA ARG A 131 -2.31 -8.16 -10.64
C ARG A 131 -2.49 -6.96 -11.57
N ASN A 132 -2.04 -5.77 -11.14
CA ASN A 132 -2.13 -4.51 -11.90
C ASN A 132 -0.76 -3.80 -11.94
N PRO A 133 0.30 -4.42 -12.47
CA PRO A 133 1.65 -3.85 -12.46
C PRO A 133 1.76 -2.57 -13.30
N GLU A 134 0.82 -2.34 -14.21
CA GLU A 134 0.70 -1.10 -14.99
C GLU A 134 0.13 0.08 -14.16
N ALA A 135 -0.49 -0.22 -13.02
CA ALA A 135 -1.08 0.81 -12.16
C ALA A 135 -0.13 1.29 -11.05
N PHE A 136 0.72 0.40 -10.55
CA PHE A 136 1.60 0.67 -9.40
C PHE A 136 3.04 0.32 -9.72
N GLY A 137 3.96 1.28 -9.59
CA GLY A 137 5.40 1.05 -9.71
C GLY A 137 6.02 0.46 -8.44
N GLU A 138 5.35 0.67 -7.31
CA GLU A 138 5.86 0.29 -6.00
C GLU A 138 4.76 -0.29 -5.11
N VAL A 139 5.14 -1.30 -4.32
CA VAL A 139 4.27 -1.86 -3.30
C VAL A 139 5.03 -2.07 -1.99
N ALA A 140 4.38 -1.77 -0.87
CA ALA A 140 4.90 -2.07 0.45
C ALA A 140 3.88 -2.84 1.29
N ALA A 141 4.35 -3.81 2.07
CA ALA A 141 3.50 -4.57 2.97
C ALA A 141 4.15 -4.77 4.34
N LEU A 142 3.50 -4.22 5.37
CA LEU A 142 3.92 -4.36 6.76
C LEU A 142 3.15 -5.51 7.41
N SER A 143 3.85 -6.52 7.87
CA SER A 143 3.28 -7.70 8.52
C SER A 143 2.11 -8.32 7.72
N PRO A 144 2.20 -8.52 6.40
CA PRO A 144 1.07 -8.98 5.61
C PRO A 144 0.51 -10.31 6.11
N ALA A 145 -0.80 -10.38 6.32
CA ALA A 145 -1.49 -11.53 6.89
C ALA A 145 -1.58 -12.74 5.92
N LEU A 146 -0.49 -13.06 5.22
CA LEU A 146 -0.45 -14.12 4.20
C LEU A 146 -0.81 -15.50 4.74
N ALA A 147 -0.48 -15.77 6.02
CA ALA A 147 -0.84 -17.04 6.68
C ALA A 147 -2.36 -17.21 6.85
N LEU A 148 -3.12 -16.14 6.81
CA LEU A 148 -4.58 -16.12 6.92
C LEU A 148 -5.27 -15.78 5.58
N ASN A 149 -4.52 -15.79 4.48
CA ASN A 149 -5.07 -15.54 3.16
C ASN A 149 -5.47 -16.85 2.49
N TYR A 150 -6.77 -17.02 2.27
CA TYR A 150 -7.36 -18.19 1.63
C TYR A 150 -7.73 -17.97 0.16
N ALA A 151 -7.16 -16.92 -0.45
CA ALA A 151 -7.36 -16.65 -1.86
C ALA A 151 -6.91 -17.83 -2.74
N ARG A 152 -7.62 -18.03 -3.85
CA ARG A 152 -7.19 -18.98 -4.88
C ARG A 152 -5.81 -18.57 -5.44
N PRO A 153 -5.01 -19.50 -5.96
CA PRO A 153 -3.62 -19.21 -6.40
C PRO A 153 -3.47 -18.02 -7.36
N ALA A 154 -4.46 -17.77 -8.20
CA ALA A 154 -4.44 -16.63 -9.13
C ALA A 154 -4.57 -15.25 -8.44
N TYR A 155 -4.93 -15.22 -7.17
CA TYR A 155 -5.13 -14.02 -6.36
C TYR A 155 -4.21 -13.96 -5.14
N ASN A 156 -3.62 -15.10 -4.75
CA ASN A 156 -2.74 -15.17 -3.59
C ASN A 156 -1.35 -14.64 -3.95
N PRO A 157 -0.85 -13.56 -3.31
CA PRO A 157 0.46 -12.98 -3.62
C PRO A 157 1.61 -13.97 -3.52
N LEU A 158 1.58 -14.88 -2.55
CA LEU A 158 2.62 -15.89 -2.37
C LEU A 158 2.62 -16.93 -3.51
N ASP A 159 1.45 -17.34 -3.98
CA ASP A 159 1.36 -18.29 -5.10
C ASP A 159 1.71 -17.59 -6.43
N ILE A 160 1.31 -16.33 -6.62
CA ILE A 160 1.70 -15.51 -7.77
C ILE A 160 3.23 -15.39 -7.83
N ALA A 161 3.89 -15.06 -6.70
CA ALA A 161 5.34 -14.96 -6.61
C ALA A 161 6.02 -16.30 -6.92
N ARG A 162 5.52 -17.41 -6.40
CA ARG A 162 6.05 -18.76 -6.65
C ARG A 162 5.93 -19.22 -8.10
N LEU A 163 4.90 -18.79 -8.78
CA LEU A 163 4.70 -19.13 -10.19
C LEU A 163 5.62 -18.33 -11.13
N GLY A 164 5.98 -17.10 -10.77
CA GLY A 164 6.86 -16.24 -11.55
C GLY A 164 6.39 -15.97 -12.99
N ALA A 165 5.09 -16.18 -13.26
CA ALA A 165 4.55 -16.24 -14.62
C ALA A 165 4.04 -14.90 -15.16
N GLN A 166 4.02 -13.86 -14.36
CA GLN A 166 3.51 -12.54 -14.74
C GLN A 166 4.43 -11.43 -14.26
N ALA A 167 4.36 -10.27 -14.91
CA ALA A 167 5.03 -9.07 -14.44
C ALA A 167 4.44 -8.66 -13.08
N ILE A 168 5.30 -8.22 -12.18
CA ILE A 168 4.94 -7.63 -10.88
C ILE A 168 5.62 -6.26 -10.77
N PRO A 169 5.22 -5.39 -9.84
CA PRO A 169 5.90 -4.10 -9.65
C PRO A 169 7.41 -4.29 -9.44
N PRO A 170 8.25 -3.46 -10.05
CA PRO A 170 9.70 -3.64 -9.96
C PRO A 170 10.27 -3.29 -8.57
N ARG A 171 9.50 -2.63 -7.73
CA ARG A 171 9.92 -2.19 -6.40
C ARG A 171 8.97 -2.73 -5.33
N ILE A 172 9.51 -3.59 -4.46
CA ILE A 172 8.73 -4.28 -3.42
C ILE A 172 9.43 -4.12 -2.07
N TYR A 173 8.72 -3.58 -1.08
CA TYR A 173 9.16 -3.51 0.30
C TYR A 173 8.29 -4.40 1.19
N LEU A 174 8.93 -5.23 1.99
CA LEU A 174 8.29 -6.11 2.94
C LEU A 174 8.86 -5.83 4.34
N GLY A 175 8.00 -5.68 5.33
CA GLY A 175 8.41 -5.46 6.71
C GLY A 175 7.69 -6.38 7.68
N ALA A 176 8.38 -6.86 8.74
CA ALA A 176 7.74 -7.62 9.81
C ALA A 176 8.55 -7.56 11.11
N GLY A 177 7.85 -7.67 12.24
CA GLY A 177 8.49 -7.83 13.54
C GLY A 177 9.19 -9.19 13.71
N GLU A 178 10.26 -9.24 14.52
CA GLU A 178 11.03 -10.48 14.76
C GLU A 178 10.17 -11.60 15.37
N THR A 179 9.18 -11.25 16.19
CA THR A 179 8.26 -12.19 16.85
C THR A 179 6.85 -12.16 16.26
N ASP A 180 6.67 -11.48 15.12
CA ASP A 180 5.39 -11.39 14.42
C ASP A 180 5.02 -12.75 13.79
N TRP A 181 3.79 -13.18 14.03
CA TRP A 181 3.26 -14.40 13.42
C TRP A 181 3.19 -14.33 11.88
N ALA A 182 3.09 -13.14 11.30
CA ALA A 182 3.09 -12.93 9.85
C ALA A 182 4.49 -13.10 9.24
N ARG A 183 5.55 -12.96 10.03
CA ARG A 183 6.93 -12.90 9.56
C ARG A 183 7.35 -14.08 8.69
N LEU A 184 7.01 -15.32 9.11
CA LEU A 184 7.40 -16.50 8.35
C LEU A 184 6.91 -16.46 6.90
N LYS A 185 5.64 -16.11 6.71
CA LYS A 185 5.05 -16.02 5.36
C LYS A 185 5.50 -14.79 4.58
N THR A 186 5.92 -13.74 5.26
CA THR A 186 6.54 -12.57 4.62
C THR A 186 7.93 -12.92 4.08
N VAL A 187 8.72 -13.69 4.84
CA VAL A 187 10.02 -14.22 4.39
C VAL A 187 9.83 -15.21 3.23
N ASP A 188 8.88 -16.16 3.33
CA ASP A 188 8.54 -17.07 2.23
C ASP A 188 8.22 -16.32 0.93
N LEU A 189 7.54 -15.16 1.04
CA LEU A 189 7.23 -14.32 -0.12
C LEU A 189 8.50 -13.66 -0.69
N ALA A 190 9.36 -13.10 0.16
CA ALA A 190 10.63 -12.51 -0.30
C ALA A 190 11.49 -13.54 -1.04
N GLU A 191 11.68 -14.74 -0.47
CA GLU A 191 12.42 -15.83 -1.09
C GLU A 191 11.81 -16.30 -2.42
N ALA A 192 10.47 -16.35 -2.51
CA ALA A 192 9.80 -16.71 -3.75
C ALA A 192 10.01 -15.65 -4.86
N LEU A 193 10.00 -14.37 -4.51
CA LEU A 193 10.29 -13.25 -5.42
C LEU A 193 11.75 -13.31 -5.91
N GLU A 194 12.70 -13.48 -5.00
CA GLU A 194 14.13 -13.61 -5.32
C GLU A 194 14.42 -14.80 -6.25
N ALA A 195 13.73 -15.93 -6.06
CA ALA A 195 13.88 -17.11 -6.90
C ALA A 195 13.49 -16.86 -8.37
N HIS A 196 12.70 -15.81 -8.64
CA HIS A 196 12.29 -15.39 -9.98
C HIS A 196 12.98 -14.11 -10.48
N GLY A 197 14.03 -13.66 -9.75
CA GLY A 197 14.89 -12.55 -10.18
C GLY A 197 14.43 -11.17 -9.73
N GLU A 198 13.40 -11.08 -8.90
CA GLU A 198 13.00 -9.84 -8.26
C GLU A 198 13.92 -9.54 -7.06
N ALA A 199 14.02 -8.28 -6.65
CA ALA A 199 14.87 -7.83 -5.57
C ALA A 199 14.05 -7.10 -4.48
N PRO A 200 13.18 -7.81 -3.75
CA PRO A 200 12.43 -7.18 -2.67
C PRO A 200 13.37 -6.74 -1.54
N VAL A 201 13.07 -5.59 -0.92
CA VAL A 201 13.68 -5.24 0.36
C VAL A 201 12.86 -5.89 1.46
N PHE A 202 13.53 -6.59 2.37
CA PHE A 202 12.91 -7.11 3.60
C PHE A 202 13.54 -6.45 4.82
N GLU A 203 12.73 -5.72 5.59
CA GLU A 203 13.13 -5.11 6.86
C GLU A 203 12.52 -5.88 8.04
N SER A 204 13.33 -6.11 9.07
CA SER A 204 12.91 -6.75 10.31
C SER A 204 13.23 -5.84 11.50
N VAL A 205 12.24 -5.61 12.36
CA VAL A 205 12.39 -4.83 13.59
C VAL A 205 11.99 -5.63 14.81
N VAL A 206 12.43 -5.22 15.97
CA VAL A 206 12.00 -5.85 17.24
C VAL A 206 10.51 -5.58 17.44
N GLY A 207 9.73 -6.63 17.75
CA GLY A 207 8.30 -6.55 18.04
C GLY A 207 7.49 -7.68 17.44
N GLY A 208 6.18 -7.65 17.70
CA GLY A 208 5.19 -8.62 17.23
C GLY A 208 4.25 -8.01 16.18
N HIS A 209 3.04 -8.56 16.08
CA HIS A 209 1.98 -8.06 15.19
C HIS A 209 1.20 -6.93 15.88
N GLU A 210 1.79 -5.76 15.95
CA GLU A 210 1.30 -4.66 16.80
C GLU A 210 1.73 -3.28 16.29
N SER A 211 1.04 -2.23 16.76
CA SER A 211 1.21 -0.84 16.30
C SER A 211 2.64 -0.33 16.42
N VAL A 212 3.34 -0.62 17.53
CA VAL A 212 4.73 -0.17 17.73
C VAL A 212 5.70 -0.77 16.71
N THR A 213 5.43 -1.99 16.23
CA THR A 213 6.20 -2.63 15.16
C THR A 213 5.99 -1.90 13.83
N TRP A 214 4.74 -1.58 13.49
CA TRP A 214 4.43 -0.87 12.25
C TRP A 214 4.95 0.56 12.28
N GLN A 215 4.85 1.25 13.43
CA GLN A 215 5.48 2.57 13.62
C GLN A 215 7.00 2.53 13.39
N ALA A 216 7.68 1.47 13.85
CA ALA A 216 9.12 1.30 13.64
C ALA A 216 9.50 1.02 12.17
N LEU A 217 8.60 0.39 11.40
CA LEU A 217 8.82 0.07 9.98
C LEU A 217 8.46 1.23 9.03
N MET A 218 7.58 2.15 9.44
CA MET A 218 7.10 3.24 8.58
C MET A 218 8.22 4.11 8.00
N PRO A 219 9.26 4.54 8.74
CA PRO A 219 10.32 5.37 8.18
C PRO A 219 11.06 4.69 7.02
N GLY A 220 11.45 3.42 7.17
CA GLY A 220 12.09 2.63 6.12
C GLY A 220 11.17 2.41 4.91
N MET A 221 9.89 2.15 5.17
CA MET A 221 8.89 2.03 4.11
C MET A 221 8.77 3.31 3.28
N PHE A 222 8.59 4.49 3.91
CA PHE A 222 8.46 5.74 3.18
C PHE A 222 9.75 6.15 2.49
N GLU A 223 10.92 5.94 3.10
CA GLU A 223 12.21 6.15 2.44
C GLU A 223 12.31 5.29 1.18
N TYR A 224 11.95 4.01 1.25
CA TYR A 224 11.96 3.13 0.09
C TYR A 224 11.00 3.59 -1.00
N LEU A 225 9.74 3.89 -0.67
CA LEU A 225 8.72 4.30 -1.63
C LEU A 225 9.05 5.64 -2.30
N THR A 226 9.69 6.57 -1.60
CA THR A 226 9.99 7.90 -2.13
C THR A 226 11.33 7.99 -2.85
N ALA A 227 12.20 7.00 -2.72
CA ALA A 227 13.57 7.02 -3.26
C ALA A 227 13.65 7.16 -4.79
N ALA A 228 12.62 6.73 -5.52
CA ALA A 228 12.56 6.83 -6.98
C ALA A 228 11.95 8.17 -7.45
N TRP A 229 11.34 8.95 -6.56
CA TRP A 229 10.67 10.19 -6.93
C TRP A 229 11.63 11.37 -6.95
N PRO A 230 11.57 12.22 -7.97
CA PRO A 230 12.44 13.38 -8.02
C PRO A 230 12.16 14.33 -6.85
N ALA A 231 13.22 14.84 -6.25
CA ALA A 231 13.09 15.97 -5.34
C ALA A 231 12.38 17.12 -6.07
N SER A 232 11.50 17.82 -5.37
CA SER A 232 10.90 19.03 -5.95
C SER A 232 11.98 20.05 -6.26
N PRO A 233 11.88 20.77 -7.39
CA PRO A 233 12.82 21.81 -7.78
C PRO A 233 12.90 22.96 -6.79
#